data_483a1720c7b69cc33749c8927b5a710b
#
_entry.id   483a1720c7b69cc33749c8927b5a710b
#
_cell.length_a   1.000
_cell.length_b   1.000
_cell.length_c   1.000
_cell.angle_alpha   90.00
_cell.angle_beta   90.00
_cell.angle_gamma   90.00
#
_symmetry.space_group_name_H-M   'P 1'
#
loop_
_entity.id
_entity.type
_entity.pdbx_description
1 polymer ?
#
loop_
_entity_poly.entity_id
_entity_poly.type
_entity_poly.pdbx_seq_one_letter_code
_entity_poly.pdbx_strand_id
1 'polypeptide(L)'
;MNRAARLARLLRILSVVIAEPGLNPVELAERAGISERTLRRDLVQLRGLGYEVAYTGGYEVQEKLNLEGRTGHRSLGKVYEQHLELVRTQLSKRVAAQVTQEVDSAAPAALATLFATAIERHSGTAR
;
A
#
# COMPACT_ATOMS: atom_id res chain seq x y z
N MET A 1 7.40 16.93 -2.20
CA MET A 1 7.23 15.50 -2.53
C MET A 1 6.12 15.35 -3.54
N ASN A 2 6.34 14.59 -4.58
CA ASN A 2 5.34 14.44 -5.61
C ASN A 2 4.30 13.37 -5.23
N ARG A 3 3.24 13.34 -5.98
CA ARG A 3 2.14 12.43 -5.72
C ARG A 3 2.55 10.96 -5.81
N ALA A 4 3.39 10.66 -6.78
CA ALA A 4 3.86 9.29 -6.96
C ALA A 4 4.70 8.83 -5.78
N ALA A 5 5.59 9.67 -5.29
CA ALA A 5 6.43 9.33 -4.16
C ALA A 5 5.59 9.10 -2.90
N ARG A 6 4.56 9.91 -2.73
CA ARG A 6 3.67 9.76 -1.59
C ARG A 6 2.88 8.45 -1.69
N LEU A 7 2.36 8.15 -2.86
CA LEU A 7 1.61 6.92 -3.06
C LEU A 7 2.49 5.69 -2.81
N ALA A 8 3.72 5.72 -3.32
CA ALA A 8 4.66 4.63 -3.09
C ALA A 8 4.93 4.44 -1.60
N ARG A 9 5.07 5.54 -0.87
CA ARG A 9 5.31 5.47 0.58
C ARG A 9 4.10 4.87 1.30
N LEU A 10 2.89 5.26 0.93
CA LEU A 10 1.67 4.72 1.55
C LEU A 10 1.57 3.22 1.33
N LEU A 11 1.86 2.78 0.12
CA LEU A 11 1.82 1.36 -0.20
C LEU A 11 2.93 0.59 0.51
N ARG A 12 4.07 1.24 0.73
CA ARG A 12 5.17 0.60 1.47
C ARG A 12 4.77 0.41 2.94
N ILE A 13 4.13 1.38 3.56
CA ILE A 13 3.65 1.25 4.92
C ILE A 13 2.66 0.09 4.99
N LEU A 14 1.75 0.03 4.04
CA LEU A 14 0.77 -1.03 3.99
C LEU A 14 1.44 -2.41 3.88
N SER A 15 2.46 -2.51 3.02
CA SER A 15 3.16 -3.78 2.84
C SER A 15 3.86 -4.23 4.13
N VAL A 16 4.42 -3.30 4.89
CA VAL A 16 5.08 -3.63 6.15
C VAL A 16 4.04 -4.15 7.16
N VAL A 17 2.91 -3.49 7.26
CA VAL A 17 1.88 -3.91 8.20
C VAL A 17 1.34 -5.29 7.85
N ILE A 18 1.17 -5.57 6.59
CA ILE A 18 0.70 -6.87 6.13
C ILE A 18 1.73 -7.96 6.44
N ALA A 19 2.98 -7.67 6.20
CA ALA A 19 4.05 -8.64 6.39
C ALA A 19 4.40 -8.85 7.86
N GLU A 20 4.31 -7.81 8.65
CA GLU A 20 4.66 -7.86 10.07
C GLU A 20 3.57 -7.26 10.93
N PRO A 21 2.43 -7.93 11.09
CA PRO A 21 1.39 -7.39 11.95
C PRO A 21 1.86 -7.36 13.40
N GLY A 22 1.39 -6.40 14.13
CA GLY A 22 1.73 -6.30 15.55
C GLY A 22 2.82 -5.30 15.91
N LEU A 23 3.32 -4.55 14.94
CA LEU A 23 4.34 -3.55 15.24
C LEU A 23 3.75 -2.35 15.97
N ASN A 24 4.51 -1.77 16.87
CA ASN A 24 4.10 -0.54 17.53
C ASN A 24 4.49 0.66 16.64
N PRO A 25 4.08 1.89 16.99
CA PRO A 25 4.35 3.05 16.12
C PRO A 25 5.83 3.28 15.85
N VAL A 26 6.68 3.09 16.84
CA VAL A 26 8.11 3.31 16.68
C VAL A 26 8.68 2.29 15.69
N GLU A 27 8.31 1.05 15.88
CA GLU A 27 8.79 -0.03 15.02
C GLU A 27 8.31 0.13 13.58
N LEU A 28 7.06 0.46 13.41
CA LEU A 28 6.51 0.64 12.08
C LEU A 28 7.18 1.81 11.37
N ALA A 29 7.37 2.91 12.06
CA ALA A 29 8.05 4.07 11.47
C ALA A 29 9.47 3.70 11.05
N GLU A 30 10.16 2.95 11.87
CA GLU A 30 11.51 2.49 11.54
C GLU A 30 11.53 1.60 10.32
N ARG A 31 10.63 0.63 10.25
CA ARG A 31 10.56 -0.29 9.10
C ARG A 31 10.24 0.46 7.82
N ALA A 32 9.41 1.47 7.92
CA ALA A 32 9.02 2.26 6.76
C ALA A 32 10.01 3.39 6.43
N GLY A 33 10.97 3.62 7.31
CA GLY A 33 11.99 4.65 7.08
C GLY A 33 11.46 6.07 7.18
N ILE A 34 10.49 6.29 8.06
CA ILE A 34 9.85 7.62 8.22
C ILE A 34 9.74 7.98 9.71
N SER A 35 9.41 9.20 9.99
CA SER A 35 9.19 9.63 11.37
C SER A 35 7.81 9.17 11.83
N GLU A 36 7.60 9.10 13.13
CA GLU A 36 6.31 8.76 13.67
C GLU A 36 5.24 9.77 13.28
N ARG A 37 5.63 11.01 13.15
CA ARG A 37 4.73 12.08 12.75
C ARG A 37 4.21 11.82 11.33
N THR A 38 5.12 11.51 10.43
CA THR A 38 4.77 11.20 9.05
C THR A 38 3.91 9.94 9.01
N LEU A 39 4.26 8.96 9.82
CA LEU A 39 3.49 7.73 9.89
C LEU A 39 2.04 8.00 10.26
N ARG A 40 1.81 8.81 11.27
CA ARG A 40 0.44 9.14 11.69
C ARG A 40 -0.36 9.79 10.58
N ARG A 41 0.27 10.71 9.89
CA ARG A 41 -0.39 11.41 8.78
C ARG A 41 -0.71 10.43 7.65
N ASP A 42 0.21 9.55 7.36
CA ASP A 42 0.05 8.59 6.30
C ASP A 42 -1.03 7.54 6.63
N LEU A 43 -1.13 7.15 7.90
CA LEU A 43 -2.16 6.22 8.31
C LEU A 43 -3.57 6.82 8.13
N VAL A 44 -3.69 8.11 8.39
CA VAL A 44 -4.95 8.82 8.14
C VAL A 44 -5.27 8.81 6.66
N GLN A 45 -4.27 9.03 5.83
CA GLN A 45 -4.47 9.00 4.38
C GLN A 45 -4.85 7.61 3.87
N LEU A 46 -4.21 6.59 4.40
CA LEU A 46 -4.55 5.22 4.02
C LEU A 46 -6.00 4.92 4.37
N ARG A 47 -6.46 5.37 5.52
CA ARG A 47 -7.84 5.17 5.92
C ARG A 47 -8.78 5.88 4.94
N GLY A 48 -8.45 7.08 4.55
CA GLY A 48 -9.23 7.85 3.59
C GLY A 48 -9.31 7.18 2.22
N LEU A 49 -8.32 6.35 1.90
CA LEU A 49 -8.30 5.63 0.65
C LEU A 49 -8.97 4.25 0.75
N GLY A 50 -9.51 3.92 1.89
CA GLY A 50 -10.24 2.67 2.06
C GLY A 50 -9.47 1.55 2.74
N TYR A 51 -8.23 1.80 3.16
CA TYR A 51 -7.46 0.79 3.86
C TYR A 51 -7.59 1.01 5.36
N GLU A 52 -8.14 0.05 6.05
CA GLU A 52 -8.32 0.14 7.47
C GLU A 52 -7.13 -0.46 8.18
N VAL A 53 -6.29 0.38 8.74
CA VAL A 53 -5.17 -0.06 9.55
C VAL A 53 -5.52 0.25 10.98
N ALA A 54 -5.71 -0.75 11.79
CA ALA A 54 -6.10 -0.57 13.18
C ALA A 54 -4.95 -0.87 14.12
N TYR A 55 -4.98 -0.28 15.28
CA TYR A 55 -4.00 -0.53 16.31
C TYR A 55 -4.70 -1.24 17.49
N THR A 56 -4.44 -2.54 17.65
CA THR A 56 -5.01 -3.30 18.74
C THR A 56 -3.88 -4.08 19.38
N GLY A 57 -3.03 -3.40 20.12
CA GLY A 57 -1.83 -4.00 20.65
C GLY A 57 -0.74 -4.13 19.60
N GLY A 58 -0.92 -3.46 18.48
CA GLY A 58 -0.01 -3.49 17.33
C GLY A 58 -0.82 -3.17 16.11
N TYR A 59 -0.18 -2.67 15.08
CA TYR A 59 -0.87 -2.34 13.84
C TYR A 59 -1.20 -3.58 13.03
N GLU A 60 -2.37 -3.60 12.45
CA GLU A 60 -2.74 -4.66 11.53
C GLU A 60 -3.75 -4.10 10.54
N VAL A 61 -3.79 -4.66 9.36
CA VAL A 61 -4.76 -4.26 8.36
C VAL A 61 -6.08 -4.93 8.70
N GLN A 62 -7.09 -4.14 8.92
CA GLN A 62 -8.39 -4.65 9.13
C GLN A 62 -8.96 -4.91 7.77
N GLU A 63 -8.98 -6.12 7.37
CA GLU A 63 -9.40 -6.43 6.10
C GLU A 63 -10.83 -6.67 6.04
N LYS A 64 -11.59 -5.70 5.71
CA LYS A 64 -12.96 -5.89 5.49
C LYS A 64 -13.17 -6.90 4.42
N LEU A 65 -12.17 -7.09 3.65
CA LEU A 65 -12.22 -8.08 2.64
C LEU A 65 -12.34 -9.45 3.18
N ASN A 66 -11.84 -9.67 4.36
CA ASN A 66 -11.90 -10.94 4.96
C ASN A 66 -13.17 -11.14 5.65
N LEU A 67 -13.98 -10.14 5.67
CA LEU A 67 -15.18 -10.22 6.34
C LEU A 67 -16.03 -11.26 5.86
N GLU A 68 -15.93 -11.54 4.66
CA GLU A 68 -16.76 -12.49 4.17
C GLU A 68 -16.29 -13.82 4.58
N GLY A 69 -15.28 -13.91 5.35
CA GLY A 69 -14.77 -15.14 5.80
C GLY A 69 -14.43 -15.99 4.66
N ARG A 70 -14.15 -15.40 3.56
CA ARG A 70 -13.96 -16.11 2.41
C ARG A 70 -12.62 -16.50 2.16
N THR A 71 -12.42 -17.00 1.11
CA THR A 71 -11.18 -17.50 0.71
C THR A 71 -10.22 -16.41 0.50
N GLY A 72 -9.01 -16.63 0.71
CA GLY A 72 -7.96 -15.72 0.46
C GLY A 72 -7.91 -15.23 -0.96
N HIS A 73 -8.29 -16.03 -1.95
CA HIS A 73 -8.36 -15.71 -3.27
C HIS A 73 -9.17 -14.48 -3.53
N ARG A 74 -10.37 -14.46 -3.02
CA ARG A 74 -11.28 -13.39 -3.23
C ARG A 74 -10.79 -12.11 -2.64
N SER A 75 -10.24 -12.19 -1.44
CA SER A 75 -9.68 -11.06 -0.76
C SER A 75 -8.53 -10.49 -1.55
N LEU A 76 -7.68 -11.35 -2.03
CA LEU A 76 -6.51 -10.92 -2.79
C LEU A 76 -6.90 -10.24 -4.09
N GLY A 77 -7.94 -10.73 -4.74
CA GLY A 77 -8.43 -10.10 -5.95
C GLY A 77 -8.90 -8.68 -5.71
N LYS A 78 -9.59 -8.47 -4.61
CA LYS A 78 -10.06 -7.15 -4.25
C LYS A 78 -8.92 -6.23 -3.87
N VAL A 79 -7.92 -6.74 -3.19
CA VAL A 79 -6.73 -5.96 -2.85
C VAL A 79 -6.04 -5.50 -4.11
N TYR A 80 -5.89 -6.38 -5.08
CA TYR A 80 -5.27 -6.03 -6.35
C TYR A 80 -6.04 -4.91 -7.04
N GLU A 81 -7.34 -5.04 -7.13
CA GLU A 81 -8.17 -4.04 -7.77
C GLU A 81 -8.12 -2.70 -7.05
N GLN A 82 -8.07 -2.74 -5.73
CA GLN A 82 -8.00 -1.55 -4.92
C GLN A 82 -6.68 -0.81 -5.15
N HIS A 83 -5.58 -1.54 -5.18
CA HIS A 83 -4.27 -0.96 -5.45
C HIS A 83 -4.23 -0.39 -6.87
N LEU A 84 -4.78 -1.12 -7.82
CA LEU A 84 -4.81 -0.68 -9.20
C LEU A 84 -5.62 0.61 -9.34
N GLU A 85 -6.73 0.69 -8.65
CA GLU A 85 -7.56 1.89 -8.68
C GLU A 85 -6.81 3.08 -8.10
N LEU A 86 -6.06 2.89 -7.02
CA LEU A 86 -5.25 3.95 -6.45
C LEU A 86 -4.23 4.45 -7.45
N VAL A 87 -3.57 3.52 -8.12
CA VAL A 87 -2.57 3.86 -9.11
C VAL A 87 -3.20 4.66 -10.23
N ARG A 88 -4.34 4.24 -10.71
CA ARG A 88 -5.03 4.90 -11.82
C ARG A 88 -5.50 6.29 -11.45
N THR A 89 -5.95 6.48 -10.23
CA THR A 89 -6.49 7.76 -9.81
C THR A 89 -5.42 8.76 -9.38
N GLN A 90 -4.27 8.26 -8.97
CA GLN A 90 -3.22 9.12 -8.42
C GLN A 90 -2.09 9.42 -9.39
N LEU A 91 -1.97 8.68 -10.45
CA LEU A 91 -0.86 8.85 -11.41
C LEU A 91 -1.37 9.16 -12.80
N SER A 92 -0.51 9.65 -13.64
CA SER A 92 -0.86 9.90 -15.03
C SER A 92 -1.18 8.56 -15.70
N LYS A 93 -1.98 8.58 -16.71
CA LYS A 93 -2.39 7.40 -17.43
C LYS A 93 -1.20 6.58 -17.89
N ARG A 94 -0.19 7.27 -18.38
CA ARG A 94 1.02 6.61 -18.90
C ARG A 94 1.76 5.87 -17.78
N VAL A 95 2.00 6.55 -16.67
CA VAL A 95 2.73 5.95 -15.55
C VAL A 95 1.90 4.81 -14.95
N ALA A 96 0.60 4.99 -14.83
CA ALA A 96 -0.26 3.94 -14.30
C ALA A 96 -0.19 2.69 -15.17
N ALA A 97 -0.17 2.85 -16.48
CA ALA A 97 -0.06 1.71 -17.39
C ALA A 97 1.27 0.97 -17.20
N GLN A 98 2.36 1.72 -17.02
CA GLN A 98 3.67 1.12 -16.81
C GLN A 98 3.73 0.37 -15.48
N VAL A 99 3.19 0.96 -14.43
CA VAL A 99 3.16 0.33 -13.12
C VAL A 99 2.34 -0.96 -13.18
N THR A 100 1.18 -0.89 -13.81
CA THR A 100 0.32 -2.05 -13.92
C THR A 100 1.01 -3.18 -14.67
N GLN A 101 1.70 -2.85 -15.72
CA GLN A 101 2.40 -3.85 -16.51
C GLN A 101 3.45 -4.58 -15.66
N GLU A 102 4.14 -3.87 -14.79
CA GLU A 102 5.17 -4.48 -13.95
C GLU A 102 4.59 -5.38 -12.88
N VAL A 103 3.40 -5.11 -12.39
CA VAL A 103 2.83 -5.91 -11.31
C VAL A 103 1.78 -6.92 -11.77
N ASP A 104 1.49 -6.93 -13.04
CA ASP A 104 0.41 -7.74 -13.58
C ASP A 104 0.56 -9.23 -13.31
N SER A 105 1.75 -9.75 -13.33
CA SER A 105 1.99 -11.14 -13.05
C SER A 105 2.40 -11.38 -11.61
N ALA A 106 2.26 -10.42 -10.78
CA ALA A 106 2.78 -10.49 -9.42
C ALA A 106 2.01 -11.41 -8.51
N ALA A 107 2.69 -11.98 -7.56
CA ALA A 107 2.05 -12.77 -6.52
C ALA A 107 1.19 -11.86 -5.66
N PRO A 108 -0.06 -12.21 -5.43
CA PRO A 108 -0.96 -11.35 -4.67
C PRO A 108 -0.47 -10.96 -3.29
N ALA A 109 0.24 -11.84 -2.64
CA ALA A 109 0.72 -11.56 -1.29
C ALA A 109 1.72 -10.42 -1.22
N ALA A 110 2.36 -10.10 -2.34
CA ALA A 110 3.38 -9.05 -2.38
C ALA A 110 2.92 -7.80 -3.11
N LEU A 111 1.64 -7.69 -3.39
CA LEU A 111 1.13 -6.60 -4.22
C LEU A 111 1.50 -5.20 -3.74
N ALA A 112 1.33 -4.92 -2.47
CA ALA A 112 1.62 -3.57 -1.99
C ALA A 112 3.08 -3.20 -2.21
N THR A 113 3.99 -4.12 -1.94
CA THR A 113 5.41 -3.89 -2.15
C THR A 113 5.73 -3.73 -3.62
N LEU A 114 5.14 -4.56 -4.46
CA LEU A 114 5.41 -4.52 -5.89
C LEU A 114 4.89 -3.23 -6.51
N PHE A 115 3.70 -2.79 -6.12
CA PHE A 115 3.18 -1.52 -6.59
C PHE A 115 4.08 -0.37 -6.12
N ALA A 116 4.49 -0.39 -4.86
CA ALA A 116 5.35 0.69 -4.34
C ALA A 116 6.66 0.75 -5.10
N THR A 117 7.26 -0.40 -5.34
CA THR A 117 8.54 -0.47 -6.06
C THR A 117 8.41 0.00 -7.51
N ALA A 118 7.34 -0.42 -8.18
CA ALA A 118 7.11 -0.02 -9.56
C ALA A 118 6.84 1.48 -9.65
N ILE A 119 6.08 2.04 -8.73
CA ILE A 119 5.82 3.46 -8.70
C ILE A 119 7.12 4.24 -8.52
N GLU A 120 7.98 3.79 -7.62
CA GLU A 120 9.25 4.44 -7.39
C GLU A 120 10.13 4.41 -8.62
N ARG A 121 10.13 3.29 -9.30
CA ARG A 121 10.93 3.13 -10.51
C ARG A 121 10.47 4.12 -11.60
N HIS A 122 9.19 4.22 -11.79
CA HIS A 122 8.65 5.10 -12.83
C HIS A 122 8.60 6.56 -12.41
N SER A 123 8.51 6.84 -11.11
CA SER A 123 8.54 8.20 -10.64
C SER A 123 9.90 8.82 -10.84
N GLY A 124 10.95 8.02 -10.77
CA GLY A 124 12.29 8.52 -11.02
C GLY A 124 12.51 8.97 -12.46
N THR A 125 11.76 8.41 -13.39
CA THR A 125 11.90 8.75 -14.80
C THR A 125 10.94 9.83 -15.22
N ALA A 126 10.02 10.18 -14.40
CA ALA A 126 9.01 11.17 -14.70
C ALA A 126 9.49 12.58 -14.65
N ARG A 127 10.72 12.81 -14.40
CA ARG A 127 11.24 14.15 -14.32
C ARG A 127 11.51 14.75 -15.63
#